data_0b69bd95d8d32e4395b98b6b8721fa71
#
_entry.id   0b69bd95d8d32e4395b98b6b8721fa71
#
_cell.length_a   1.000
_cell.length_b   1.000
_cell.length_c   1.000
_cell.angle_alpha   90.00
_cell.angle_beta   90.00
_cell.angle_gamma   90.00
#
_symmetry.space_group_name_H-M   'P 1'
#
loop_
_entity.id
_entity.type
_entity.pdbx_description
1 polymer ?
#
loop_
_entity_poly.entity_id
_entity_poly.type
_entity_poly.pdbx_seq_one_letter_code
_entity_poly.pdbx_strand_id
1 'polypeptide(L)'
;PRYPPKEAPEPIVFDEPAVPFPHRAANQQAAFYRSSRVASYVLAAAIVLGGTAYFGSHALSADDGSPKDRSPPSTLESLYMELKKGLSDSNASQTAQFMVLALKRSTIIIKAVALCVLDYRRTLNAKYASKEEENESLRECHLRSAQRLLEALQANGGLYIKLGQHLSSVILLPPEWTATMRPLQDQNEPTPLPELEIMFHNETGKTFEEAFSWMDEKPLGVASLAQVHRACDRETGQVLAVKMLHPNVERFSDIDMRMVTILVRWVKRMFPQFSFEWLADEMNKNLPLELDFRHEAGNSLRAQKDFAQYKSTCVYFPKVPWVHKRVMAMEFVNGHRPDDLVYLAEHKIDRNRVSQELSRIFAQMLYMHGFFHADPHGGNVLIRPRQPGSRSSENFEIVLLDHGLYFAIDEELRANYARFWLSLLSRTTPKVTQERRKYAKLIGNIGDDLYPVLESAITGRSGLEGSDNNNPSGVKGRPRKSSLLDLDTDTNMSDEEKDHIRKTVLEKEGLLLDVMELLRRVPRVMLMVLKINDLTRGLDAHLHTTHGTARPFIITARYCALAARRNDKEKLAQCRREHGMSLHWLRDNIVSWWNYVYF
;
A
#
# COMPACT_ATOMS: atom_id res chain seq x y z
N PRO A 1 41.18 8.42 2.75
CA PRO A 1 40.64 9.11 1.60
C PRO A 1 39.36 9.81 2.04
N ARG A 2 39.41 11.13 1.94
CA ARG A 2 38.31 12.02 2.32
C ARG A 2 37.24 11.93 1.24
N TYR A 3 36.01 11.56 1.60
CA TYR A 3 34.85 11.74 0.75
C TYR A 3 34.35 13.18 0.90
N PRO A 4 34.06 13.90 -0.22
CA PRO A 4 33.43 15.20 -0.17
C PRO A 4 31.99 15.08 0.38
N PRO A 5 31.42 16.16 0.95
CA PRO A 5 30.04 16.19 1.37
C PRO A 5 29.14 15.91 0.16
N LYS A 6 28.17 15.01 0.31
CA LYS A 6 27.17 14.71 -0.72
C LYS A 6 26.28 15.93 -0.88
N GLU A 7 26.40 16.60 -2.01
CA GLU A 7 25.38 17.52 -2.49
C GLU A 7 24.06 16.76 -2.70
N ALA A 8 22.96 17.43 -2.44
CA ALA A 8 21.64 16.89 -2.73
C ALA A 8 21.58 16.50 -4.21
N PRO A 9 21.02 15.35 -4.57
CA PRO A 9 20.95 14.94 -5.97
C PRO A 9 20.10 15.95 -6.72
N GLU A 10 20.68 16.55 -7.77
CA GLU A 10 19.93 17.33 -8.75
C GLU A 10 18.79 16.48 -9.33
N PRO A 11 17.65 17.09 -9.65
CA PRO A 11 16.57 16.37 -10.32
C PRO A 11 17.12 15.80 -11.64
N ILE A 12 16.89 14.51 -11.87
CA ILE A 12 17.25 13.82 -13.12
C ILE A 12 16.44 14.48 -14.23
N VAL A 13 17.07 15.34 -14.99
CA VAL A 13 16.52 15.91 -16.23
C VAL A 13 16.73 14.84 -17.30
N PHE A 14 15.63 14.27 -17.79
CA PHE A 14 15.69 13.53 -19.04
C PHE A 14 15.84 14.57 -20.16
N ASP A 15 16.90 14.46 -20.96
CA ASP A 15 17.05 15.24 -22.18
C ASP A 15 15.87 14.89 -23.11
N GLU A 16 14.87 15.76 -23.12
CA GLU A 16 13.85 15.75 -24.17
C GLU A 16 14.49 16.27 -25.46
N PRO A 17 14.38 15.56 -26.58
CA PRO A 17 14.62 16.21 -27.87
C PRO A 17 13.55 17.29 -28.02
N ALA A 18 13.98 18.53 -28.12
CA ALA A 18 13.13 19.70 -28.32
C ALA A 18 12.36 19.58 -29.65
N VAL A 19 11.17 18.98 -29.60
CA VAL A 19 10.21 19.02 -30.70
C VAL A 19 9.24 20.16 -30.38
N PRO A 20 9.07 21.16 -31.27
CA PRO A 20 8.16 22.27 -31.02
C PRO A 20 6.72 21.75 -30.96
N PHE A 21 6.09 21.93 -29.81
CA PHE A 21 4.70 21.56 -29.56
C PHE A 21 3.76 22.34 -30.48
N PRO A 22 2.88 21.70 -31.25
CA PRO A 22 1.80 22.39 -31.93
C PRO A 22 0.77 22.88 -30.91
N HIS A 23 0.23 24.08 -31.12
CA HIS A 23 -0.76 24.80 -30.29
C HIS A 23 -2.08 24.03 -29.92
N ARG A 24 -2.18 22.76 -30.22
CA ARG A 24 -3.32 21.89 -29.83
C ARG A 24 -3.33 21.47 -28.34
N ALA A 25 -2.19 21.45 -27.66
CA ALA A 25 -2.12 21.03 -26.25
C ALA A 25 -2.77 22.03 -25.27
N ALA A 26 -2.71 23.34 -25.58
CA ALA A 26 -3.38 24.35 -24.75
C ALA A 26 -4.91 24.24 -24.77
N ASN A 27 -5.50 23.78 -25.88
CA ASN A 27 -6.93 23.56 -25.97
C ASN A 27 -7.38 22.29 -25.23
N GLN A 28 -6.53 21.27 -25.12
CA GLN A 28 -6.85 20.06 -24.36
C GLN A 28 -6.74 20.30 -22.84
N GLN A 29 -5.79 21.09 -22.37
CA GLN A 29 -5.73 21.51 -20.97
C GLN A 29 -6.92 22.40 -20.58
N ALA A 30 -7.33 23.31 -21.44
CA ALA A 30 -8.53 24.14 -21.20
C ALA A 30 -9.83 23.31 -21.21
N ALA A 31 -9.91 22.26 -22.04
CA ALA A 31 -11.01 21.28 -22.02
C ALA A 31 -11.00 20.45 -20.73
N PHE A 32 -9.83 20.06 -20.24
CA PHE A 32 -9.65 19.33 -18.98
C PHE A 32 -10.07 20.17 -17.75
N TYR A 33 -9.70 21.45 -17.68
CA TYR A 33 -10.16 22.37 -16.61
C TYR A 33 -11.66 22.66 -16.68
N ARG A 34 -12.28 22.65 -17.87
CA ARG A 34 -13.74 22.73 -18.03
C ARG A 34 -14.43 21.45 -17.58
N SER A 35 -13.85 20.27 -17.82
CA SER A 35 -14.39 18.98 -17.37
C SER A 35 -14.39 18.85 -15.84
N SER A 36 -13.42 19.42 -15.14
CA SER A 36 -13.35 19.38 -13.67
C SER A 36 -14.49 20.16 -13.00
N ARG A 37 -14.96 21.25 -13.57
CA ARG A 37 -16.15 21.98 -13.10
C ARG A 37 -17.43 21.21 -13.39
N VAL A 38 -17.57 20.65 -14.58
CA VAL A 38 -18.69 19.79 -14.96
C VAL A 38 -18.76 18.56 -14.06
N ALA A 39 -17.63 17.93 -13.74
CA ALA A 39 -17.54 16.82 -12.79
C ALA A 39 -18.07 17.18 -11.40
N SER A 40 -17.78 18.39 -10.90
CA SER A 40 -18.28 18.88 -9.62
C SER A 40 -19.81 19.06 -9.62
N TYR A 41 -20.38 19.50 -10.74
CA TYR A 41 -21.83 19.68 -10.89
C TYR A 41 -22.57 18.35 -11.05
N VAL A 42 -22.00 17.39 -11.78
CA VAL A 42 -22.58 16.03 -11.90
C VAL A 42 -22.57 15.32 -10.56
N LEU A 43 -21.51 15.50 -9.77
CA LEU A 43 -21.42 14.97 -8.42
C LEU A 43 -22.46 15.59 -7.50
N ALA A 44 -22.64 16.91 -7.56
CA ALA A 44 -23.69 17.62 -6.80
C ALA A 44 -25.09 17.15 -7.22
N ALA A 45 -25.34 16.97 -8.53
CA ALA A 45 -26.60 16.45 -9.03
C ALA A 45 -26.85 14.99 -8.61
N ALA A 46 -25.82 14.13 -8.60
CA ALA A 46 -25.94 12.74 -8.13
C ALA A 46 -26.24 12.66 -6.65
N ILE A 47 -25.64 13.54 -5.83
CA ILE A 47 -25.91 13.62 -4.39
C ILE A 47 -27.34 14.13 -4.14
N VAL A 48 -27.79 15.12 -4.89
CA VAL A 48 -29.16 15.69 -4.77
C VAL A 48 -30.20 14.70 -5.26
N LEU A 49 -30.02 14.05 -6.42
CA LEU A 49 -30.97 13.08 -6.97
C LEU A 49 -30.98 11.76 -6.19
N GLY A 50 -29.82 11.27 -5.75
CA GLY A 50 -29.73 10.10 -4.86
C GLY A 50 -30.30 10.36 -3.48
N GLY A 51 -30.07 11.55 -2.91
CA GLY A 51 -30.62 11.99 -1.63
C GLY A 51 -32.14 12.21 -1.70
N THR A 52 -32.66 12.85 -2.74
CA THR A 52 -34.11 13.12 -2.89
C THR A 52 -34.90 11.84 -3.19
N ALA A 53 -34.36 10.90 -3.96
CA ALA A 53 -35.02 9.60 -4.19
C ALA A 53 -35.07 8.75 -2.91
N TYR A 54 -34.08 8.85 -2.06
CA TYR A 54 -34.01 8.11 -0.79
C TYR A 54 -34.86 8.75 0.31
N PHE A 55 -34.84 10.09 0.45
CA PHE A 55 -35.67 10.80 1.42
C PHE A 55 -37.13 10.91 0.97
N GLY A 56 -37.41 10.96 -0.34
CA GLY A 56 -38.77 10.97 -0.89
C GLY A 56 -39.54 9.67 -0.65
N SER A 57 -38.87 8.51 -0.66
CA SER A 57 -39.51 7.21 -0.37
C SER A 57 -39.81 6.99 1.12
N HIS A 58 -39.11 7.67 2.01
CA HIS A 58 -39.38 7.62 3.48
C HIS A 58 -40.27 8.76 4.01
N ALA A 59 -40.42 9.84 3.26
CA ALA A 59 -41.32 10.94 3.65
C ALA A 59 -42.80 10.69 3.29
N LEU A 60 -43.09 9.66 2.46
CA LEU A 60 -44.45 9.27 2.10
C LEU A 60 -45.16 8.38 3.11
N SER A 61 -44.56 8.13 4.27
CA SER A 61 -45.19 7.37 5.37
C SER A 61 -45.45 8.17 6.66
N ALA A 62 -45.36 9.47 6.62
CA ALA A 62 -45.78 10.34 7.76
C ALA A 62 -46.73 11.39 7.21
N ASP A 63 -48.03 11.13 7.43
CA ASP A 63 -49.13 12.04 7.21
C ASP A 63 -49.07 13.20 8.22
N ASP A 64 -49.13 14.45 7.77
CA ASP A 64 -50.12 15.46 8.12
C ASP A 64 -49.74 16.89 7.67
N GLY A 65 -50.62 17.54 6.95
CA GLY A 65 -51.06 18.92 7.12
C GLY A 65 -50.19 20.09 6.61
N SER A 66 -50.58 20.58 5.43
CA SER A 66 -50.57 21.97 4.92
C SER A 66 -49.41 22.48 4.06
N PRO A 67 -49.71 23.15 2.94
CA PRO A 67 -48.73 23.63 2.00
C PRO A 67 -48.24 25.03 2.36
N LYS A 68 -46.93 25.23 2.44
CA LYS A 68 -46.32 26.55 2.34
C LYS A 68 -45.41 26.63 1.12
N ASP A 69 -45.83 27.50 0.26
CA ASP A 69 -45.17 28.08 -0.89
C ASP A 69 -43.68 28.34 -0.64
N ARG A 70 -42.79 27.63 -1.36
CA ARG A 70 -41.40 28.02 -1.52
C ARG A 70 -40.99 27.74 -2.95
N SER A 71 -40.74 28.79 -3.70
CA SER A 71 -40.11 28.79 -5.01
C SER A 71 -38.81 27.96 -5.00
N PRO A 72 -38.54 27.13 -6.06
CA PRO A 72 -37.31 26.36 -6.13
C PRO A 72 -36.09 27.28 -6.27
N PRO A 73 -34.96 26.94 -5.64
CA PRO A 73 -33.78 27.78 -5.65
C PRO A 73 -33.23 27.96 -7.05
N SER A 74 -32.86 29.18 -7.42
CA SER A 74 -32.25 29.65 -8.67
C SER A 74 -30.98 28.87 -9.12
N THR A 75 -30.49 27.98 -8.28
CA THR A 75 -29.33 27.12 -8.51
C THR A 75 -29.60 25.99 -9.52
N LEU A 76 -30.82 25.47 -9.60
CA LEU A 76 -31.19 24.40 -10.55
C LEU A 76 -31.35 24.92 -11.98
N GLU A 77 -31.89 26.13 -12.15
CA GLU A 77 -32.00 26.78 -13.45
C GLU A 77 -30.63 27.19 -14.01
N SER A 78 -29.73 27.70 -13.16
CA SER A 78 -28.36 28.01 -13.57
C SER A 78 -27.59 26.74 -13.97
N LEU A 79 -27.78 25.62 -13.25
CA LEU A 79 -27.20 24.32 -13.55
C LEU A 79 -27.73 23.74 -14.91
N TYR A 80 -29.05 23.88 -15.14
CA TYR A 80 -29.68 23.46 -16.38
C TYR A 80 -29.21 24.30 -17.58
N MET A 81 -29.03 25.59 -17.40
CA MET A 81 -28.54 26.50 -18.46
C MET A 81 -27.05 26.27 -18.77
N GLU A 82 -26.19 25.97 -17.77
CA GLU A 82 -24.79 25.57 -17.99
C GLU A 82 -24.69 24.20 -18.69
N LEU A 83 -25.49 23.22 -18.27
CA LEU A 83 -25.60 21.92 -18.96
C LEU A 83 -26.02 22.09 -20.44
N LYS A 84 -26.99 22.94 -20.71
CA LYS A 84 -27.47 23.23 -22.07
C LYS A 84 -26.44 23.94 -22.92
N LYS A 85 -25.62 24.82 -22.33
CA LYS A 85 -24.51 25.52 -23.00
C LYS A 85 -23.32 24.61 -23.28
N GLY A 86 -23.03 23.62 -22.43
CA GLY A 86 -22.00 22.59 -22.63
C GLY A 86 -22.38 21.54 -23.69
N LEU A 87 -23.66 21.37 -23.96
CA LEU A 87 -24.20 20.42 -24.95
C LEU A 87 -24.19 20.95 -26.39
N SER A 88 -23.88 22.23 -26.64
CA SER A 88 -23.94 22.83 -27.98
C SER A 88 -22.65 22.72 -28.79
N ASP A 89 -21.53 22.23 -28.23
CA ASP A 89 -20.29 22.01 -28.96
C ASP A 89 -20.20 20.62 -29.57
N SER A 90 -19.45 20.47 -30.68
CA SER A 90 -19.31 19.24 -31.49
C SER A 90 -18.81 17.98 -30.74
N ASN A 91 -18.43 18.09 -29.46
CA ASN A 91 -18.08 17.00 -28.55
C ASN A 91 -19.21 16.64 -27.55
N ALA A 92 -20.43 17.13 -27.78
CA ALA A 92 -21.55 16.96 -26.85
C ALA A 92 -21.89 15.50 -26.54
N SER A 93 -21.77 14.61 -27.54
CA SER A 93 -22.05 13.18 -27.38
C SER A 93 -21.04 12.50 -26.42
N GLN A 94 -19.74 12.81 -26.53
CA GLN A 94 -18.70 12.22 -25.65
C GLN A 94 -18.80 12.76 -24.23
N THR A 95 -19.11 14.04 -24.07
CA THR A 95 -19.30 14.67 -22.76
C THR A 95 -20.56 14.12 -22.08
N ALA A 96 -21.66 13.92 -22.81
CA ALA A 96 -22.87 13.32 -22.28
C ALA A 96 -22.65 11.87 -21.85
N GLN A 97 -21.96 11.06 -22.65
CA GLN A 97 -21.59 9.68 -22.27
C GLN A 97 -20.72 9.65 -21.03
N PHE A 98 -19.73 10.54 -20.94
CA PHE A 98 -18.89 10.66 -19.75
C PHE A 98 -19.71 10.98 -18.50
N MET A 99 -20.63 11.94 -18.59
CA MET A 99 -21.50 12.31 -17.46
C MET A 99 -22.40 11.16 -17.01
N VAL A 100 -23.01 10.44 -17.97
CA VAL A 100 -23.86 9.27 -17.65
C VAL A 100 -23.04 8.17 -16.96
N LEU A 101 -21.84 7.88 -17.44
CA LEU A 101 -20.96 6.88 -16.81
C LEU A 101 -20.49 7.33 -15.43
N ALA A 102 -20.10 8.59 -15.25
CA ALA A 102 -19.70 9.13 -13.95
C ALA A 102 -20.86 9.08 -12.93
N LEU A 103 -22.08 9.40 -13.37
CA LEU A 103 -23.28 9.30 -12.54
C LEU A 103 -23.58 7.85 -12.16
N LYS A 104 -23.51 6.92 -13.11
CA LYS A 104 -23.68 5.48 -12.86
C LYS A 104 -22.67 4.99 -11.81
N ARG A 105 -21.38 5.28 -11.99
CA ARG A 105 -20.31 4.91 -11.06
C ARG A 105 -20.57 5.45 -9.65
N SER A 106 -20.86 6.73 -9.54
CA SER A 106 -21.18 7.40 -8.28
C SER A 106 -22.40 6.78 -7.60
N THR A 107 -23.45 6.48 -8.33
CA THR A 107 -24.68 5.89 -7.78
C THR A 107 -24.45 4.49 -7.23
N ILE A 108 -23.66 3.65 -7.91
CA ILE A 108 -23.32 2.28 -7.46
C ILE A 108 -22.64 2.35 -6.09
N ILE A 109 -21.61 3.17 -5.93
CA ILE A 109 -20.84 3.22 -4.68
C ILE A 109 -21.62 3.90 -3.55
N ILE A 110 -22.37 4.96 -3.84
CA ILE A 110 -23.25 5.63 -2.83
C ILE A 110 -24.26 4.64 -2.28
N LYS A 111 -24.94 3.87 -3.18
CA LYS A 111 -25.92 2.86 -2.76
C LYS A 111 -25.28 1.79 -1.86
N ALA A 112 -24.12 1.26 -2.25
CA ALA A 112 -23.43 0.25 -1.47
C ALA A 112 -23.08 0.77 -0.05
N VAL A 113 -22.46 1.95 0.05
CA VAL A 113 -22.06 2.53 1.32
C VAL A 113 -23.29 2.88 2.17
N ALA A 114 -24.36 3.42 1.59
CA ALA A 114 -25.60 3.71 2.31
C ALA A 114 -26.23 2.45 2.91
N LEU A 115 -26.29 1.36 2.14
CA LEU A 115 -26.80 0.07 2.63
C LEU A 115 -25.92 -0.51 3.75
N CYS A 116 -24.59 -0.37 3.66
CA CYS A 116 -23.69 -0.76 4.73
C CYS A 116 -23.96 0.06 6.01
N VAL A 117 -24.05 1.38 5.90
CA VAL A 117 -24.33 2.27 7.05
C VAL A 117 -25.66 1.90 7.71
N LEU A 118 -26.70 1.61 6.92
CA LEU A 118 -28.00 1.20 7.48
C LEU A 118 -27.94 -0.15 8.18
N ASP A 119 -27.23 -1.14 7.59
CA ASP A 119 -27.06 -2.46 8.17
C ASP A 119 -26.32 -2.38 9.52
N TYR A 120 -25.20 -1.64 9.56
CA TYR A 120 -24.47 -1.39 10.81
C TYR A 120 -25.32 -0.67 11.85
N ARG A 121 -26.08 0.35 11.47
CA ARG A 121 -26.96 1.06 12.42
C ARG A 121 -28.05 0.15 12.99
N ARG A 122 -28.63 -0.73 12.19
CA ARG A 122 -29.60 -1.70 12.66
C ARG A 122 -28.97 -2.70 13.63
N THR A 123 -27.82 -3.28 13.25
CA THR A 123 -27.09 -4.25 14.06
C THR A 123 -26.62 -3.65 15.39
N LEU A 124 -26.01 -2.46 15.37
CA LEU A 124 -25.50 -1.80 16.59
C LEU A 124 -26.60 -1.29 17.53
N ASN A 125 -27.82 -1.00 17.03
CA ASN A 125 -28.94 -0.55 17.85
C ASN A 125 -29.91 -1.69 18.22
N ALA A 126 -29.69 -2.92 17.78
CA ALA A 126 -30.50 -4.06 18.13
C ALA A 126 -30.27 -4.46 19.60
N LYS A 127 -31.27 -5.09 20.20
CA LYS A 127 -31.14 -5.67 21.55
C LYS A 127 -30.88 -7.16 21.40
N TYR A 128 -29.82 -7.64 22.01
CA TYR A 128 -29.41 -9.04 21.97
C TYR A 128 -29.64 -9.71 23.33
N ALA A 129 -29.89 -10.99 23.33
CA ALA A 129 -30.11 -11.76 24.57
C ALA A 129 -28.77 -12.12 25.23
N SER A 130 -27.70 -12.26 24.44
CA SER A 130 -26.33 -12.54 24.93
C SER A 130 -25.29 -11.77 24.13
N LYS A 131 -24.07 -11.70 24.67
CA LYS A 131 -22.92 -11.08 24.01
C LYS A 131 -22.42 -11.91 22.80
N GLU A 132 -22.61 -13.21 22.86
CA GLU A 132 -22.32 -14.13 21.77
C GLU A 132 -23.23 -13.89 20.56
N GLU A 133 -24.52 -13.67 20.79
CA GLU A 133 -25.49 -13.32 19.76
C GLU A 133 -25.18 -11.96 19.12
N GLU A 134 -24.79 -10.97 19.92
CA GLU A 134 -24.35 -9.66 19.44
C GLU A 134 -23.11 -9.78 18.53
N ASN A 135 -22.10 -10.55 18.97
CA ASN A 135 -20.87 -10.76 18.20
C ASN A 135 -21.13 -11.49 16.89
N GLU A 136 -21.96 -12.52 16.87
CA GLU A 136 -22.30 -13.24 15.65
C GLU A 136 -23.11 -12.37 14.69
N SER A 137 -24.08 -11.59 15.18
CA SER A 137 -24.84 -10.65 14.36
C SER A 137 -23.94 -9.56 13.76
N LEU A 138 -22.95 -9.08 14.51
CA LEU A 138 -21.96 -8.10 14.03
C LEU A 138 -21.04 -8.70 12.97
N ARG A 139 -20.58 -9.95 13.16
CA ARG A 139 -19.78 -10.68 12.19
C ARG A 139 -20.52 -10.89 10.86
N GLU A 140 -21.79 -11.30 10.92
CA GLU A 140 -22.64 -11.40 9.74
C GLU A 140 -22.82 -10.04 9.04
N CYS A 141 -22.99 -8.95 9.83
CA CYS A 141 -23.09 -7.60 9.29
C CYS A 141 -21.79 -7.18 8.57
N HIS A 142 -20.61 -7.52 9.12
CA HIS A 142 -19.32 -7.31 8.47
C HIS A 142 -19.28 -8.03 7.12
N LEU A 143 -19.63 -9.31 7.08
CA LEU A 143 -19.60 -10.12 5.86
C LEU A 143 -20.55 -9.59 4.78
N ARG A 144 -21.81 -9.30 5.13
CA ARG A 144 -22.80 -8.75 4.18
C ARG A 144 -22.36 -7.37 3.64
N SER A 145 -21.80 -6.54 4.51
CA SER A 145 -21.33 -5.21 4.12
C SER A 145 -20.09 -5.28 3.23
N ALA A 146 -19.14 -6.17 3.55
CA ALA A 146 -17.96 -6.41 2.74
C ALA A 146 -18.32 -6.94 1.34
N GLN A 147 -19.26 -7.88 1.23
CA GLN A 147 -19.74 -8.40 -0.06
C GLN A 147 -20.39 -7.30 -0.91
N ARG A 148 -21.28 -6.48 -0.35
CA ARG A 148 -21.92 -5.36 -1.07
C ARG A 148 -20.89 -4.35 -1.57
N LEU A 149 -19.88 -4.06 -0.75
CA LEU A 149 -18.83 -3.14 -1.18
C LEU A 149 -17.96 -3.78 -2.25
N LEU A 150 -17.58 -5.05 -2.12
CA LEU A 150 -16.81 -5.79 -3.14
C LEU A 150 -17.49 -5.72 -4.51
N GLU A 151 -18.79 -6.04 -4.59
CA GLU A 151 -19.58 -5.98 -5.84
C GLU A 151 -19.57 -4.55 -6.43
N ALA A 152 -19.71 -3.53 -5.61
CA ALA A 152 -19.69 -2.14 -6.06
C ALA A 152 -18.31 -1.70 -6.56
N LEU A 153 -17.23 -2.15 -5.89
CA LEU A 153 -15.86 -1.86 -6.31
C LEU A 153 -15.53 -2.56 -7.63
N GLN A 154 -15.91 -3.82 -7.80
CA GLN A 154 -15.73 -4.58 -9.04
C GLN A 154 -16.54 -3.96 -10.21
N ALA A 155 -17.80 -3.60 -9.99
CA ALA A 155 -18.64 -2.99 -11.00
C ALA A 155 -18.12 -1.63 -11.51
N ASN A 156 -17.37 -0.91 -10.68
CA ASN A 156 -16.76 0.37 -11.04
C ASN A 156 -15.34 0.21 -11.63
N GLY A 157 -14.57 -0.80 -11.19
CA GLY A 157 -13.21 -1.02 -11.68
C GLY A 157 -12.21 0.08 -11.30
N GLY A 158 -11.01 0.01 -11.85
CA GLY A 158 -9.99 1.07 -11.77
C GLY A 158 -9.65 1.48 -10.33
N LEU A 159 -9.84 2.75 -10.01
CA LEU A 159 -9.53 3.31 -8.69
C LEU A 159 -10.27 2.60 -7.54
N TYR A 160 -11.50 2.16 -7.76
CA TYR A 160 -12.26 1.44 -6.74
C TYR A 160 -11.68 0.07 -6.43
N ILE A 161 -11.11 -0.62 -7.43
CA ILE A 161 -10.33 -1.85 -7.20
C ILE A 161 -9.12 -1.54 -6.30
N LYS A 162 -8.38 -0.48 -6.59
CA LYS A 162 -7.24 -0.04 -5.78
C LYS A 162 -7.65 0.27 -4.33
N LEU A 163 -8.80 0.94 -4.13
CA LEU A 163 -9.37 1.17 -2.80
C LEU A 163 -9.61 -0.16 -2.06
N GLY A 164 -10.21 -1.14 -2.72
CA GLY A 164 -10.45 -2.48 -2.15
C GLY A 164 -9.16 -3.22 -1.82
N GLN A 165 -8.12 -3.10 -2.65
CA GLN A 165 -6.77 -3.64 -2.38
C GLN A 165 -6.17 -3.00 -1.12
N HIS A 166 -6.30 -1.69 -0.95
CA HIS A 166 -5.88 -1.02 0.28
C HIS A 166 -6.66 -1.52 1.50
N LEU A 167 -7.99 -1.66 1.39
CA LEU A 167 -8.82 -2.21 2.47
C LEU A 167 -8.41 -3.64 2.84
N SER A 168 -8.11 -4.50 1.85
CA SER A 168 -7.67 -5.88 2.10
C SER A 168 -6.32 -5.98 2.81
N SER A 169 -5.48 -4.95 2.69
CA SER A 169 -4.15 -4.89 3.30
C SER A 169 -4.12 -4.21 4.67
N VAL A 170 -5.25 -3.64 5.13
CA VAL A 170 -5.35 -3.07 6.48
C VAL A 170 -5.53 -4.18 7.50
N ILE A 171 -4.45 -4.53 8.20
CA ILE A 171 -4.39 -5.62 9.21
C ILE A 171 -5.46 -5.49 10.30
N LEU A 172 -5.96 -4.28 10.51
CA LEU A 172 -6.82 -3.90 11.63
C LEU A 172 -8.31 -3.92 11.29
N LEU A 173 -8.67 -4.19 10.04
CA LEU A 173 -10.07 -4.43 9.68
C LEU A 173 -10.49 -5.84 10.11
N PRO A 174 -11.78 -6.04 10.44
CA PRO A 174 -12.31 -7.37 10.70
C PRO A 174 -11.95 -8.35 9.57
N PRO A 175 -11.63 -9.61 9.89
CA PRO A 175 -11.19 -10.60 8.90
C PRO A 175 -12.20 -10.82 7.78
N GLU A 176 -13.50 -10.64 8.06
CA GLU A 176 -14.56 -10.72 7.07
C GLU A 176 -14.37 -9.68 5.95
N TRP A 177 -13.92 -8.47 6.29
CA TRP A 177 -13.61 -7.41 5.33
C TRP A 177 -12.36 -7.75 4.51
N THR A 178 -11.26 -8.07 5.18
CA THR A 178 -9.97 -8.31 4.51
C THR A 178 -10.02 -9.56 3.64
N ALA A 179 -10.66 -10.64 4.10
CA ALA A 179 -10.82 -11.88 3.34
C ALA A 179 -11.71 -11.68 2.11
N THR A 180 -12.85 -10.97 2.26
CA THR A 180 -13.78 -10.71 1.17
C THR A 180 -13.15 -9.82 0.08
N MET A 181 -12.27 -8.87 0.43
CA MET A 181 -11.61 -7.98 -0.54
C MET A 181 -10.41 -8.62 -1.24
N ARG A 182 -9.90 -9.77 -0.77
CA ARG A 182 -8.72 -10.44 -1.34
C ARG A 182 -8.80 -10.71 -2.86
N PRO A 183 -9.95 -11.12 -3.46
CA PRO A 183 -10.05 -11.34 -4.91
C PRO A 183 -9.71 -10.13 -5.76
N LEU A 184 -9.80 -8.90 -5.22
CA LEU A 184 -9.45 -7.68 -5.95
C LEU A 184 -7.95 -7.56 -6.26
N GLN A 185 -7.10 -8.37 -5.64
CA GLN A 185 -5.66 -8.33 -5.86
C GLN A 185 -5.26 -8.90 -7.24
N ASP A 186 -5.95 -9.97 -7.69
CA ASP A 186 -5.51 -10.75 -8.85
C ASP A 186 -6.57 -10.88 -9.97
N GLN A 187 -7.81 -10.43 -9.77
CA GLN A 187 -8.91 -10.64 -10.71
C GLN A 187 -9.40 -9.33 -11.32
N ASN A 188 -8.66 -8.83 -12.32
CA ASN A 188 -9.03 -7.63 -13.08
C ASN A 188 -9.31 -8.00 -14.54
N GLU A 189 -10.31 -7.33 -15.15
CA GLU A 189 -10.63 -7.51 -16.55
C GLU A 189 -9.65 -6.71 -17.44
N PRO A 190 -9.12 -7.31 -18.51
CA PRO A 190 -8.22 -6.62 -19.42
C PRO A 190 -8.98 -5.58 -20.27
N THR A 191 -8.34 -4.45 -20.52
CA THR A 191 -8.78 -3.49 -21.53
C THR A 191 -8.48 -4.05 -22.93
N PRO A 192 -9.42 -3.99 -23.88
CA PRO A 192 -9.20 -4.43 -25.26
C PRO A 192 -8.05 -3.68 -25.93
N LEU A 193 -7.23 -4.40 -26.72
CA LEU A 193 -6.06 -3.82 -27.42
C LEU A 193 -6.39 -2.57 -28.26
N PRO A 194 -7.51 -2.50 -29.01
CA PRO A 194 -7.84 -1.31 -29.80
C PRO A 194 -8.00 -0.02 -28.95
N GLU A 195 -8.51 -0.15 -27.71
CA GLU A 195 -8.61 1.01 -26.79
C GLU A 195 -7.22 1.43 -26.28
N LEU A 196 -6.35 0.46 -26.01
CA LEU A 196 -4.97 0.71 -25.60
C LEU A 196 -4.15 1.32 -26.75
N GLU A 197 -4.37 0.90 -27.99
CA GLU A 197 -3.68 1.44 -29.14
C GLU A 197 -4.01 2.92 -29.35
N ILE A 198 -5.28 3.31 -29.19
CA ILE A 198 -5.68 4.72 -29.23
C ILE A 198 -4.94 5.52 -28.13
N MET A 199 -4.87 4.98 -26.93
CA MET A 199 -4.14 5.62 -25.82
C MET A 199 -2.64 5.67 -26.10
N PHE A 200 -2.06 4.61 -26.61
CA PHE A 200 -0.64 4.50 -26.98
C PHE A 200 -0.27 5.52 -28.06
N HIS A 201 -1.08 5.60 -29.13
CA HIS A 201 -0.87 6.57 -30.19
C HIS A 201 -0.96 8.02 -29.69
N ASN A 202 -1.93 8.32 -28.83
CA ASN A 202 -2.07 9.64 -28.23
C ASN A 202 -0.91 10.03 -27.31
N GLU A 203 -0.22 9.04 -26.73
CA GLU A 203 0.88 9.25 -25.80
C GLU A 203 2.25 9.29 -26.49
N THR A 204 2.47 8.41 -27.46
CA THR A 204 3.77 8.21 -28.12
C THR A 204 3.86 8.82 -29.52
N GLY A 205 2.73 9.10 -30.15
CA GLY A 205 2.64 9.51 -31.57
C GLY A 205 2.84 8.37 -32.57
N LYS A 206 3.04 7.12 -32.10
CA LYS A 206 3.25 5.92 -32.93
C LYS A 206 2.08 4.94 -32.79
N THR A 207 1.80 4.15 -33.82
CA THR A 207 0.92 2.98 -33.73
C THR A 207 1.66 1.78 -33.12
N PHE A 208 0.94 0.72 -32.72
CA PHE A 208 1.59 -0.52 -32.28
C PHE A 208 2.46 -1.13 -33.37
N GLU A 209 2.00 -1.11 -34.62
CA GLU A 209 2.73 -1.64 -35.77
C GLU A 209 4.02 -0.84 -36.04
N GLU A 210 4.03 0.48 -35.81
CA GLU A 210 5.22 1.31 -35.96
C GLU A 210 6.24 1.09 -34.84
N ALA A 211 5.78 0.85 -33.61
CA ALA A 211 6.63 0.68 -32.45
C ALA A 211 7.14 -0.75 -32.29
N PHE A 212 6.32 -1.76 -32.60
CA PHE A 212 6.62 -3.16 -32.34
C PHE A 212 6.55 -4.00 -33.62
N SER A 213 7.44 -4.99 -33.73
CA SER A 213 7.38 -6.00 -34.80
C SER A 213 6.27 -7.03 -34.54
N TRP A 214 5.97 -7.29 -33.29
CA TRP A 214 4.82 -8.06 -32.80
C TRP A 214 4.50 -7.69 -31.36
N MET A 215 3.24 -7.88 -30.95
CA MET A 215 2.76 -7.76 -29.58
C MET A 215 1.75 -8.88 -29.30
N ASP A 216 1.87 -9.51 -28.13
CA ASP A 216 0.92 -10.55 -27.73
C ASP A 216 -0.45 -9.92 -27.44
N GLU A 217 -1.52 -10.51 -28.00
CA GLU A 217 -2.89 -10.05 -27.73
C GLU A 217 -3.27 -10.26 -26.26
N LYS A 218 -2.87 -11.40 -25.69
CA LYS A 218 -3.15 -11.71 -24.29
C LYS A 218 -2.13 -11.01 -23.40
N PRO A 219 -2.59 -10.23 -22.39
CA PRO A 219 -1.67 -9.60 -21.46
C PRO A 219 -0.94 -10.63 -20.58
N LEU A 220 0.30 -10.33 -20.19
CA LEU A 220 1.06 -11.08 -19.19
C LEU A 220 0.45 -10.96 -17.80
N GLY A 221 -0.16 -9.81 -17.50
CA GLY A 221 -0.84 -9.55 -16.25
C GLY A 221 -1.73 -8.31 -16.36
N VAL A 222 -2.79 -8.29 -15.56
CA VAL A 222 -3.75 -7.18 -15.47
C VAL A 222 -3.85 -6.73 -14.02
N ALA A 223 -3.37 -5.51 -13.76
CA ALA A 223 -3.50 -4.85 -12.45
C ALA A 223 -4.70 -3.91 -12.43
N SER A 224 -4.99 -3.30 -11.29
CA SER A 224 -6.12 -2.38 -11.11
C SER A 224 -6.03 -1.10 -11.96
N LEU A 225 -4.81 -0.63 -12.24
CA LEU A 225 -4.57 0.62 -12.96
C LEU A 225 -3.99 0.42 -14.36
N ALA A 226 -3.35 -0.74 -14.62
CA ALA A 226 -2.59 -0.98 -15.83
C ALA A 226 -2.58 -2.46 -16.22
N GLN A 227 -2.24 -2.75 -17.46
CA GLN A 227 -1.93 -4.10 -17.92
C GLN A 227 -0.60 -4.15 -18.65
N VAL A 228 0.01 -5.33 -18.71
CA VAL A 228 1.32 -5.54 -19.28
C VAL A 228 1.24 -6.53 -20.42
N HIS A 229 1.79 -6.17 -21.58
CA HIS A 229 1.91 -7.05 -22.74
C HIS A 229 3.36 -7.32 -23.09
N ARG A 230 3.62 -8.50 -23.63
CA ARG A 230 4.92 -8.82 -24.21
C ARG A 230 4.93 -8.35 -25.66
N ALA A 231 5.98 -7.65 -26.04
CA ALA A 231 6.14 -7.12 -27.38
C ALA A 231 7.61 -7.17 -27.80
N CYS A 232 7.89 -7.11 -29.08
CA CYS A 232 9.24 -7.01 -29.60
C CYS A 232 9.44 -5.63 -30.21
N ASP A 233 10.35 -4.87 -29.68
CA ASP A 233 10.71 -3.55 -30.19
C ASP A 233 11.19 -3.63 -31.63
N ARG A 234 10.61 -2.81 -32.51
CA ARG A 234 10.89 -2.88 -33.94
C ARG A 234 12.30 -2.43 -34.30
N GLU A 235 12.83 -1.45 -33.58
CA GLU A 235 14.11 -0.84 -33.89
C GLU A 235 15.28 -1.68 -33.35
N THR A 236 15.15 -2.21 -32.12
CA THR A 236 16.23 -2.94 -31.43
C THR A 236 16.11 -4.45 -31.52
N GLY A 237 14.93 -4.98 -31.86
CA GLY A 237 14.63 -6.42 -31.82
C GLY A 237 14.57 -7.01 -30.41
N GLN A 238 14.59 -6.17 -29.36
CA GLN A 238 14.51 -6.63 -27.97
C GLN A 238 13.08 -6.99 -27.59
N VAL A 239 12.94 -8.08 -26.82
CA VAL A 239 11.64 -8.43 -26.23
C VAL A 239 11.42 -7.60 -24.97
N LEU A 240 10.31 -6.89 -24.92
CA LEU A 240 9.92 -5.95 -23.88
C LEU A 240 8.64 -6.39 -23.19
N ALA A 241 8.49 -6.01 -21.93
CA ALA A 241 7.23 -5.96 -21.22
C ALA A 241 6.71 -4.51 -21.28
N VAL A 242 5.60 -4.31 -21.97
CA VAL A 242 5.00 -2.98 -22.18
C VAL A 242 3.85 -2.81 -21.21
N LYS A 243 4.03 -1.95 -20.21
CA LYS A 243 3.02 -1.61 -19.19
C LYS A 243 2.22 -0.41 -19.71
N MET A 244 0.90 -0.55 -19.78
CA MET A 244 -0.02 0.44 -20.31
C MET A 244 -1.13 0.71 -19.30
N LEU A 245 -1.39 2.00 -19.03
CA LEU A 245 -2.45 2.44 -18.14
C LEU A 245 -3.82 2.17 -18.76
N HIS A 246 -4.80 1.74 -17.96
CA HIS A 246 -6.18 1.64 -18.44
C HIS A 246 -6.74 3.04 -18.75
N PRO A 247 -7.22 3.32 -19.95
CA PRO A 247 -7.67 4.66 -20.35
C PRO A 247 -8.78 5.23 -19.44
N ASN A 248 -9.66 4.37 -18.95
CA ASN A 248 -10.77 4.76 -18.09
C ASN A 248 -10.32 5.18 -16.69
N VAL A 249 -9.16 4.70 -16.21
CA VAL A 249 -8.66 5.04 -14.87
C VAL A 249 -8.33 6.52 -14.78
N GLU A 250 -7.53 7.06 -15.69
CA GLU A 250 -7.19 8.48 -15.70
C GLU A 250 -8.45 9.34 -15.92
N ARG A 251 -9.34 8.90 -16.83
CA ARG A 251 -10.56 9.63 -17.17
C ARG A 251 -11.50 9.86 -15.99
N PHE A 252 -11.62 8.88 -15.07
CA PHE A 252 -12.54 8.95 -13.94
C PHE A 252 -11.86 9.21 -12.60
N SER A 253 -10.53 9.22 -12.51
CA SER A 253 -9.77 9.31 -11.26
C SER A 253 -10.18 10.49 -10.37
N ASP A 254 -10.34 11.68 -10.93
CA ASP A 254 -10.70 12.88 -10.16
C ASP A 254 -12.11 12.78 -9.56
N ILE A 255 -13.07 12.23 -10.30
CA ILE A 255 -14.45 12.06 -9.84
C ILE A 255 -14.50 10.98 -8.76
N ASP A 256 -13.88 9.85 -9.04
CA ASP A 256 -13.86 8.70 -8.13
C ASP A 256 -13.18 9.08 -6.81
N MET A 257 -12.06 9.83 -6.84
CA MET A 257 -11.37 10.29 -5.62
C MET A 257 -12.20 11.27 -4.79
N ARG A 258 -12.86 12.21 -5.46
CA ARG A 258 -13.79 13.13 -4.78
C ARG A 258 -14.94 12.37 -4.12
N MET A 259 -15.48 11.38 -4.84
CA MET A 259 -16.55 10.52 -4.30
C MET A 259 -16.08 9.74 -3.09
N VAL A 260 -14.91 9.08 -3.14
CA VAL A 260 -14.31 8.36 -2.00
C VAL A 260 -14.14 9.31 -0.82
N THR A 261 -13.60 10.51 -1.03
CA THR A 261 -13.39 11.50 0.03
C THR A 261 -14.71 11.92 0.69
N ILE A 262 -15.76 12.15 -0.11
CA ILE A 262 -17.09 12.53 0.40
C ILE A 262 -17.69 11.39 1.22
N LEU A 263 -17.62 10.15 0.69
CA LEU A 263 -18.20 8.98 1.37
C LEU A 263 -17.49 8.67 2.68
N VAL A 264 -16.15 8.76 2.72
CA VAL A 264 -15.38 8.57 3.95
C VAL A 264 -15.74 9.61 5.01
N ARG A 265 -15.88 10.88 4.65
CA ARG A 265 -16.35 11.95 5.57
C ARG A 265 -17.77 11.70 6.04
N TRP A 266 -18.65 11.21 5.15
CA TRP A 266 -20.01 10.87 5.51
C TRP A 266 -20.07 9.70 6.50
N VAL A 267 -19.30 8.62 6.25
CA VAL A 267 -19.17 7.48 7.18
C VAL A 267 -18.67 7.96 8.54
N LYS A 268 -17.63 8.81 8.60
CA LYS A 268 -17.13 9.39 9.85
C LYS A 268 -18.20 10.18 10.60
N ARG A 269 -19.07 10.93 9.88
CA ARG A 269 -20.17 11.67 10.52
C ARG A 269 -21.22 10.74 11.14
N MET A 270 -21.44 9.57 10.51
CA MET A 270 -22.39 8.57 11.01
C MET A 270 -21.81 7.73 12.15
N PHE A 271 -20.50 7.50 12.12
CA PHE A 271 -19.75 6.70 13.09
C PHE A 271 -18.45 7.44 13.47
N PRO A 272 -18.52 8.43 14.40
CA PRO A 272 -17.38 9.29 14.72
C PRO A 272 -16.14 8.55 15.25
N GLN A 273 -16.33 7.37 15.85
CA GLN A 273 -15.26 6.51 16.34
C GLN A 273 -14.45 5.86 15.21
N PHE A 274 -15.01 5.73 14.00
CA PHE A 274 -14.34 5.15 12.84
C PHE A 274 -13.84 6.24 11.90
N SER A 275 -12.54 6.48 11.88
CA SER A 275 -11.93 7.50 11.02
C SER A 275 -11.09 6.84 9.93
N PHE A 276 -11.63 6.78 8.71
CA PHE A 276 -10.93 6.33 7.51
C PHE A 276 -10.42 7.51 6.66
N GLU A 277 -10.41 8.73 7.16
CA GLU A 277 -9.95 9.92 6.42
C GLU A 277 -8.51 9.76 5.96
N TRP A 278 -7.67 9.14 6.78
CA TRP A 278 -6.29 8.84 6.44
C TRP A 278 -6.15 8.02 5.13
N LEU A 279 -7.09 7.08 4.86
CA LEU A 279 -7.07 6.27 3.64
C LEU A 279 -7.38 7.14 2.41
N ALA A 280 -8.39 8.01 2.50
CA ALA A 280 -8.71 8.94 1.42
C ALA A 280 -7.55 9.92 1.16
N ASP A 281 -6.91 10.43 2.21
CA ASP A 281 -5.76 11.32 2.11
C ASP A 281 -4.55 10.60 1.48
N GLU A 282 -4.30 9.34 1.84
CA GLU A 282 -3.23 8.52 1.29
C GLU A 282 -3.44 8.27 -0.21
N MET A 283 -4.67 7.88 -0.58
CA MET A 283 -5.02 7.70 -1.99
C MET A 283 -4.89 9.00 -2.78
N ASN A 284 -5.41 10.12 -2.26
CA ASN A 284 -5.28 11.43 -2.92
C ASN A 284 -3.82 11.84 -3.16
N LYS A 285 -2.91 11.47 -2.25
CA LYS A 285 -1.48 11.78 -2.36
C LYS A 285 -0.75 10.87 -3.34
N ASN A 286 -1.03 9.56 -3.28
CA ASN A 286 -0.24 8.56 -4.00
C ASN A 286 -0.79 8.27 -5.41
N LEU A 287 -2.12 8.34 -5.61
CA LEU A 287 -2.72 8.03 -6.90
C LEU A 287 -2.15 8.84 -8.07
N PRO A 288 -1.95 10.17 -7.97
CA PRO A 288 -1.35 10.94 -9.07
C PRO A 288 0.06 10.44 -9.44
N LEU A 289 0.82 9.90 -8.45
CA LEU A 289 2.15 9.34 -8.67
C LEU A 289 2.07 7.96 -9.35
N GLU A 290 1.08 7.14 -8.99
CA GLU A 290 0.84 5.82 -9.62
C GLU A 290 0.28 5.93 -11.05
N LEU A 291 -0.35 7.05 -11.40
CA LEU A 291 -0.85 7.34 -12.75
C LEU A 291 0.21 7.95 -13.68
N ASP A 292 1.46 8.04 -13.23
CA ASP A 292 2.59 8.54 -14.02
C ASP A 292 3.77 7.56 -13.95
N PHE A 293 3.94 6.75 -14.98
CA PHE A 293 5.01 5.74 -15.04
C PHE A 293 6.42 6.34 -15.03
N ARG A 294 6.59 7.64 -15.34
CA ARG A 294 7.88 8.31 -15.19
C ARG A 294 8.34 8.31 -13.73
N HIS A 295 7.38 8.40 -12.78
CA HIS A 295 7.67 8.27 -11.36
C HIS A 295 8.12 6.82 -11.01
N GLU A 296 7.44 5.82 -11.54
CA GLU A 296 7.80 4.40 -11.37
C GLU A 296 9.21 4.11 -11.92
N ALA A 297 9.51 4.58 -13.13
CA ALA A 297 10.84 4.46 -13.72
C ALA A 297 11.93 5.16 -12.88
N GLY A 298 11.62 6.35 -12.36
CA GLY A 298 12.51 7.09 -11.45
C GLY A 298 12.81 6.33 -10.15
N ASN A 299 11.80 5.69 -9.56
CA ASN A 299 11.97 4.84 -8.38
C ASN A 299 12.86 3.61 -8.68
N SER A 300 12.64 2.95 -9.84
CA SER A 300 13.46 1.83 -10.29
C SER A 300 14.93 2.23 -10.44
N LEU A 301 15.20 3.34 -11.12
CA LEU A 301 16.57 3.86 -11.30
C LEU A 301 17.24 4.21 -9.97
N ARG A 302 16.51 4.82 -9.04
CA ARG A 302 17.04 5.12 -7.70
C ARG A 302 17.37 3.85 -6.94
N ALA A 303 16.46 2.88 -6.91
CA ALA A 303 16.71 1.59 -6.26
C ALA A 303 17.90 0.87 -6.88
N GLN A 304 18.00 0.85 -8.22
CA GLN A 304 19.16 0.27 -8.93
C GLN A 304 20.47 0.97 -8.52
N LYS A 305 20.49 2.30 -8.44
CA LYS A 305 21.66 3.08 -8.00
C LYS A 305 22.02 2.77 -6.55
N ASP A 306 21.04 2.63 -5.66
CA ASP A 306 21.25 2.28 -4.26
C ASP A 306 21.87 0.89 -4.11
N PHE A 307 21.51 -0.07 -4.95
CA PHE A 307 22.11 -1.41 -4.95
C PHE A 307 23.42 -1.51 -5.76
N ALA A 308 23.75 -0.51 -6.59
CA ALA A 308 25.00 -0.51 -7.35
C ALA A 308 26.26 -0.47 -6.48
N GLN A 309 26.16 0.06 -5.25
CA GLN A 309 27.26 0.14 -4.29
C GLN A 309 27.72 -1.24 -3.77
N TYR A 310 26.89 -2.28 -3.85
CA TYR A 310 27.24 -3.62 -3.38
C TYR A 310 28.00 -4.40 -4.44
N LYS A 311 29.14 -4.99 -4.07
CA LYS A 311 29.95 -5.84 -4.97
C LYS A 311 29.20 -7.10 -5.39
N SER A 312 28.38 -7.65 -4.48
CA SER A 312 27.57 -8.84 -4.72
C SER A 312 26.14 -8.57 -4.25
N THR A 313 25.18 -8.84 -5.12
CA THR A 313 23.75 -8.78 -4.81
C THR A 313 22.99 -9.66 -5.79
N CYS A 314 21.98 -10.38 -5.31
CA CYS A 314 21.12 -11.19 -6.16
C CYS A 314 19.90 -10.42 -6.69
N VAL A 315 19.68 -9.16 -6.27
CA VAL A 315 18.58 -8.35 -6.81
C VAL A 315 18.90 -7.87 -8.21
N TYR A 316 17.91 -7.97 -9.07
CA TYR A 316 17.93 -7.48 -10.44
C TYR A 316 16.76 -6.54 -10.70
N PHE A 317 17.01 -5.44 -11.36
CA PHE A 317 16.01 -4.46 -11.78
C PHE A 317 15.96 -4.48 -13.31
N PRO A 318 14.80 -4.78 -13.93
CA PRO A 318 14.64 -4.72 -15.37
C PRO A 318 14.99 -3.33 -15.90
N LYS A 319 15.71 -3.27 -17.02
CA LYS A 319 16.02 -1.99 -17.66
C LYS A 319 14.74 -1.38 -18.22
N VAL A 320 14.63 -0.07 -18.17
CA VAL A 320 13.52 0.71 -18.74
C VAL A 320 14.07 1.48 -19.94
N PRO A 321 13.96 0.96 -21.18
CA PRO A 321 14.46 1.62 -22.38
C PRO A 321 13.80 2.97 -22.63
N TRP A 322 12.49 3.06 -22.42
CA TRP A 322 11.75 4.30 -22.58
C TRP A 322 10.48 4.30 -21.71
N VAL A 323 10.04 5.50 -21.35
CA VAL A 323 8.85 5.72 -20.53
C VAL A 323 8.15 7.01 -20.92
N HIS A 324 6.83 6.93 -20.99
CA HIS A 324 5.90 8.06 -21.08
C HIS A 324 5.01 8.06 -19.84
N LYS A 325 4.15 9.07 -19.69
CA LYS A 325 3.25 9.14 -18.53
C LYS A 325 2.38 7.89 -18.39
N ARG A 326 1.80 7.39 -19.50
CA ARG A 326 0.81 6.30 -19.50
C ARG A 326 1.32 4.98 -20.05
N VAL A 327 2.53 4.96 -20.57
CA VAL A 327 3.13 3.79 -21.18
C VAL A 327 4.59 3.68 -20.73
N MET A 328 5.00 2.49 -20.30
CA MET A 328 6.37 2.19 -19.93
C MET A 328 6.80 0.88 -20.58
N ALA A 329 7.93 0.89 -21.28
CA ALA A 329 8.55 -0.31 -21.76
C ALA A 329 9.71 -0.70 -20.85
N MET A 330 9.71 -1.94 -20.41
CA MET A 330 10.80 -2.51 -19.61
C MET A 330 11.31 -3.80 -20.26
N GLU A 331 12.51 -4.19 -19.88
CA GLU A 331 13.09 -5.47 -20.28
C GLU A 331 12.15 -6.62 -19.87
N PHE A 332 11.84 -7.50 -20.84
CA PHE A 332 11.12 -8.73 -20.52
C PHE A 332 12.06 -9.70 -19.83
N VAL A 333 11.72 -10.10 -18.62
CA VAL A 333 12.51 -11.05 -17.83
C VAL A 333 11.76 -12.37 -17.75
N ASN A 334 12.41 -13.43 -18.23
CA ASN A 334 11.90 -14.78 -18.05
C ASN A 334 12.24 -15.27 -16.63
N GLY A 335 11.23 -15.49 -15.81
CA GLY A 335 11.35 -15.93 -14.43
C GLY A 335 9.99 -16.35 -13.88
N HIS A 336 9.98 -17.00 -12.73
CA HIS A 336 8.78 -17.52 -12.09
C HIS A 336 8.56 -16.89 -10.72
N ARG A 337 7.33 -16.92 -10.25
CA ARG A 337 6.97 -16.40 -8.93
C ARG A 337 7.70 -17.18 -7.81
N PRO A 338 7.96 -16.55 -6.66
CA PRO A 338 8.65 -17.23 -5.54
C PRO A 338 7.91 -18.46 -5.02
N ASP A 339 6.58 -18.50 -5.16
CA ASP A 339 5.71 -19.61 -4.74
C ASP A 339 5.67 -20.80 -5.71
N ASP A 340 6.33 -20.71 -6.87
CA ASP A 340 6.50 -21.83 -7.81
C ASP A 340 7.64 -22.75 -7.36
N LEU A 341 7.33 -23.59 -6.38
CA LEU A 341 8.32 -24.52 -5.78
C LEU A 341 8.81 -25.59 -6.76
N VAL A 342 8.01 -25.94 -7.78
CA VAL A 342 8.39 -26.90 -8.82
C VAL A 342 9.52 -26.30 -9.67
N TYR A 343 9.32 -25.09 -10.15
CA TYR A 343 10.34 -24.36 -10.90
C TYR A 343 11.65 -24.19 -10.11
N LEU A 344 11.57 -23.82 -8.83
CA LEU A 344 12.76 -23.70 -7.99
C LEU A 344 13.51 -25.02 -7.86
N ALA A 345 12.81 -26.14 -7.69
CA ALA A 345 13.40 -27.47 -7.60
C ALA A 345 14.07 -27.90 -8.91
N GLU A 346 13.43 -27.70 -10.06
CA GLU A 346 13.96 -28.01 -11.39
C GLU A 346 15.30 -27.28 -11.67
N HIS A 347 15.39 -26.01 -11.23
CA HIS A 347 16.58 -25.18 -11.40
C HIS A 347 17.57 -25.28 -10.24
N LYS A 348 17.34 -26.21 -9.28
CA LYS A 348 18.19 -26.40 -8.09
C LYS A 348 18.37 -25.13 -7.26
N ILE A 349 17.34 -24.30 -7.19
CA ILE A 349 17.31 -23.07 -6.41
C ILE A 349 16.80 -23.40 -5.01
N ASP A 350 17.61 -23.12 -3.99
CA ASP A 350 17.23 -23.35 -2.59
C ASP A 350 16.25 -22.27 -2.11
N ARG A 351 15.01 -22.67 -1.85
CA ARG A 351 13.95 -21.81 -1.32
C ARG A 351 14.34 -21.11 -0.02
N ASN A 352 15.15 -21.75 0.83
CA ASN A 352 15.64 -21.13 2.06
C ASN A 352 16.62 -19.98 1.77
N ARG A 353 17.43 -20.11 0.72
CA ARG A 353 18.31 -19.03 0.25
C ARG A 353 17.51 -17.89 -0.36
N VAL A 354 16.47 -18.21 -1.14
CA VAL A 354 15.57 -17.20 -1.71
C VAL A 354 14.94 -16.36 -0.59
N SER A 355 14.39 -16.98 0.46
CA SER A 355 13.83 -16.28 1.63
C SER A 355 14.86 -15.39 2.33
N GLN A 356 16.10 -15.90 2.52
CA GLN A 356 17.17 -15.13 3.15
C GLN A 356 17.53 -13.87 2.34
N GLU A 357 17.66 -14.02 1.03
CA GLU A 357 18.01 -12.92 0.14
C GLU A 357 16.88 -11.90 0.01
N LEU A 358 15.61 -12.33 -0.03
CA LEU A 358 14.45 -11.43 0.06
C LEU A 358 14.49 -10.60 1.34
N SER A 359 14.66 -11.27 2.50
CA SER A 359 14.77 -10.59 3.79
C SER A 359 15.94 -9.60 3.81
N ARG A 360 17.08 -9.96 3.20
CA ARG A 360 18.27 -9.12 3.09
C ARG A 360 18.01 -7.88 2.21
N ILE A 361 17.41 -8.07 1.04
CA ILE A 361 17.11 -6.97 0.10
C ILE A 361 16.20 -5.94 0.76
N PHE A 362 15.10 -6.37 1.36
CA PHE A 362 14.16 -5.44 1.99
C PHE A 362 14.73 -4.78 3.25
N ALA A 363 15.54 -5.51 4.05
CA ALA A 363 16.26 -4.91 5.17
C ALA A 363 17.29 -3.87 4.70
N GLN A 364 17.99 -4.10 3.59
CA GLN A 364 18.90 -3.12 2.98
C GLN A 364 18.15 -1.87 2.53
N MET A 365 17.03 -2.03 1.82
CA MET A 365 16.21 -0.90 1.38
C MET A 365 15.76 -0.05 2.57
N LEU A 366 15.22 -0.67 3.61
CA LEU A 366 14.69 0.03 4.77
C LEU A 366 15.79 0.64 5.64
N TYR A 367 16.74 -0.18 6.09
CA TYR A 367 17.68 0.23 7.13
C TYR A 367 18.96 0.89 6.61
N MET A 368 19.39 0.56 5.38
CA MET A 368 20.64 1.12 4.81
C MET A 368 20.38 2.27 3.87
N HIS A 369 19.41 2.13 2.95
CA HIS A 369 19.12 3.16 1.96
C HIS A 369 18.11 4.19 2.49
N GLY A 370 17.17 3.77 3.35
CA GLY A 370 16.07 4.61 3.80
C GLY A 370 15.08 4.94 2.67
N PHE A 371 15.11 4.15 1.61
CA PHE A 371 14.22 4.19 0.46
C PHE A 371 13.79 2.76 0.15
N PHE A 372 12.51 2.46 0.35
CA PHE A 372 12.05 1.08 0.34
C PHE A 372 10.76 0.89 -0.46
N HIS A 373 10.67 -0.26 -1.10
CA HIS A 373 9.48 -0.72 -1.80
C HIS A 373 8.38 -1.05 -0.80
N ALA A 374 7.22 -0.42 -0.93
CA ALA A 374 6.14 -0.57 0.05
C ALA A 374 5.05 -1.59 -0.34
N ASP A 375 5.21 -2.28 -1.48
CA ASP A 375 4.26 -3.28 -1.95
C ASP A 375 4.93 -4.54 -2.57
N PRO A 376 5.85 -5.22 -1.84
CA PRO A 376 6.59 -6.36 -2.35
C PRO A 376 5.77 -7.66 -2.28
N HIS A 377 4.61 -7.69 -2.90
CA HIS A 377 3.83 -8.94 -2.97
C HIS A 377 4.41 -9.91 -4.00
N GLY A 378 4.06 -11.21 -3.89
CA GLY A 378 4.63 -12.27 -4.72
C GLY A 378 4.44 -12.10 -6.24
N GLY A 379 3.45 -11.30 -6.67
CA GLY A 379 3.25 -10.94 -8.08
C GLY A 379 4.27 -9.94 -8.64
N ASN A 380 4.95 -9.18 -7.77
CA ASN A 380 5.94 -8.17 -8.15
C ASN A 380 7.39 -8.69 -8.06
N VAL A 381 7.56 -9.97 -7.74
CA VAL A 381 8.87 -10.61 -7.57
C VAL A 381 8.96 -11.84 -8.45
N LEU A 382 10.02 -11.94 -9.25
CA LEU A 382 10.34 -13.17 -9.98
C LEU A 382 11.69 -13.73 -9.53
N ILE A 383 11.80 -15.04 -9.60
CA ILE A 383 13.05 -15.77 -9.40
C ILE A 383 13.48 -16.34 -10.76
N ARG A 384 14.75 -16.14 -11.12
CA ARG A 384 15.34 -16.77 -12.32
C ARG A 384 16.71 -17.34 -12.01
N PRO A 385 17.19 -18.32 -12.79
CA PRO A 385 18.58 -18.78 -12.73
C PRO A 385 19.53 -17.61 -13.00
N ARG A 386 20.68 -17.64 -12.32
CA ARG A 386 21.74 -16.63 -12.48
C ARG A 386 22.14 -16.48 -13.95
N GLN A 387 22.15 -15.23 -14.43
CA GLN A 387 22.55 -14.91 -15.81
C GLN A 387 24.07 -14.65 -15.91
N PRO A 388 24.67 -14.84 -17.10
CA PRO A 388 26.05 -14.42 -17.36
C PRO A 388 26.25 -12.93 -17.05
N GLY A 389 27.33 -12.57 -16.34
CA GLY A 389 27.62 -11.20 -15.95
C GLY A 389 26.85 -10.70 -14.70
N SER A 390 26.04 -11.56 -14.10
CA SER A 390 25.33 -11.26 -12.86
C SER A 390 26.26 -11.03 -11.68
N ARG A 391 25.87 -10.11 -10.78
CA ARG A 391 26.56 -9.87 -9.51
C ARG A 391 26.08 -10.77 -8.37
N SER A 392 25.15 -11.70 -8.64
CA SER A 392 24.67 -12.65 -7.65
C SER A 392 25.77 -13.62 -7.21
N SER A 393 25.92 -13.83 -5.91
CA SER A 393 26.71 -14.92 -5.34
C SER A 393 25.98 -16.25 -5.31
N GLU A 394 24.67 -16.21 -5.47
CA GLU A 394 23.78 -17.37 -5.51
C GLU A 394 23.64 -17.89 -6.95
N ASN A 395 23.05 -19.07 -7.12
CA ASN A 395 22.74 -19.62 -8.45
C ASN A 395 21.46 -19.04 -9.07
N PHE A 396 20.88 -18.00 -8.46
CA PHE A 396 19.67 -17.33 -8.89
C PHE A 396 19.77 -15.81 -8.78
N GLU A 397 18.80 -15.12 -9.37
CA GLU A 397 18.52 -13.70 -9.22
C GLU A 397 17.09 -13.49 -8.79
N ILE A 398 16.88 -12.45 -7.99
CA ILE A 398 15.58 -11.95 -7.55
C ILE A 398 15.27 -10.69 -8.35
N VAL A 399 14.24 -10.74 -9.18
CA VAL A 399 13.84 -9.66 -10.08
C VAL A 399 12.68 -8.91 -9.45
N LEU A 400 12.82 -7.60 -9.28
CA LEU A 400 11.75 -6.73 -8.82
C LEU A 400 11.12 -6.04 -10.03
N LEU A 401 9.82 -6.23 -10.23
CA LEU A 401 9.11 -5.83 -11.45
C LEU A 401 8.38 -4.48 -11.33
N ASP A 402 7.68 -4.25 -10.23
CA ASP A 402 6.86 -3.06 -10.01
C ASP A 402 7.60 -2.08 -9.08
N HIS A 403 7.67 -0.82 -9.47
CA HIS A 403 8.30 0.24 -8.70
C HIS A 403 7.36 1.44 -8.46
N GLY A 404 6.05 1.23 -8.56
CA GLY A 404 5.04 2.27 -8.41
C GLY A 404 4.99 2.88 -7.02
N LEU A 405 5.21 2.08 -5.97
CA LEU A 405 5.04 2.51 -4.60
C LEU A 405 6.32 2.39 -3.78
N TYR A 406 7.00 3.51 -3.58
CA TYR A 406 8.19 3.63 -2.73
C TYR A 406 8.04 4.73 -1.70
N PHE A 407 8.63 4.52 -0.52
CA PHE A 407 8.67 5.51 0.55
C PHE A 407 10.10 5.80 0.99
N ALA A 408 10.34 7.06 1.35
CA ALA A 408 11.56 7.47 2.01
C ALA A 408 11.31 7.61 3.52
N ILE A 409 12.23 7.11 4.33
CA ILE A 409 12.22 7.26 5.79
C ILE A 409 13.43 8.11 6.18
N ASP A 410 13.22 9.11 7.03
CA ASP A 410 14.29 9.93 7.54
C ASP A 410 15.24 9.13 8.44
N GLU A 411 16.46 9.63 8.59
CA GLU A 411 17.51 8.87 9.27
C GLU A 411 17.25 8.70 10.76
N GLU A 412 16.68 9.70 11.41
CA GLU A 412 16.43 9.63 12.85
C GLU A 412 15.30 8.64 13.18
N LEU A 413 14.19 8.71 12.44
CA LEU A 413 13.08 7.76 12.57
C LEU A 413 13.54 6.33 12.27
N ARG A 414 14.34 6.15 11.22
CA ARG A 414 14.93 4.86 10.84
C ARG A 414 15.82 4.28 11.94
N ALA A 415 16.69 5.12 12.53
CA ALA A 415 17.57 4.70 13.61
C ALA A 415 16.80 4.38 14.90
N ASN A 416 15.76 5.15 15.23
CA ASN A 416 14.89 4.87 16.38
C ASN A 416 14.10 3.58 16.18
N TYR A 417 13.58 3.32 14.97
CA TYR A 417 12.92 2.06 14.65
C TYR A 417 13.88 0.87 14.71
N ALA A 418 15.10 1.02 14.20
CA ALA A 418 16.13 -0.01 14.31
C ALA A 418 16.46 -0.35 15.79
N ARG A 419 16.61 0.65 16.67
CA ARG A 419 16.82 0.43 18.10
C ARG A 419 15.63 -0.20 18.80
N PHE A 420 14.42 0.20 18.39
CA PHE A 420 13.19 -0.45 18.88
C PHE A 420 13.21 -1.94 18.55
N TRP A 421 13.47 -2.29 17.28
CA TRP A 421 13.56 -3.68 16.82
C TRP A 421 14.61 -4.49 17.61
N LEU A 422 15.81 -3.95 17.80
CA LEU A 422 16.87 -4.59 18.60
C LEU A 422 16.43 -4.80 20.06
N SER A 423 15.70 -3.86 20.65
CA SER A 423 15.17 -4.00 21.99
C SER A 423 14.13 -5.12 22.13
N LEU A 424 13.37 -5.42 21.07
CA LEU A 424 12.43 -6.56 21.06
C LEU A 424 13.16 -7.91 21.01
N LEU A 425 14.35 -7.96 20.42
CA LEU A 425 15.20 -9.16 20.38
C LEU A 425 15.99 -9.38 21.67
N SER A 426 16.20 -8.33 22.46
CA SER A 426 16.88 -8.41 23.73
C SER A 426 16.01 -9.05 24.81
N ARG A 427 16.64 -9.79 25.75
CA ARG A 427 15.93 -10.35 26.91
C ARG A 427 15.21 -9.26 27.68
N THR A 428 13.98 -9.52 28.07
CA THR A 428 13.17 -8.59 28.85
C THR A 428 13.77 -8.36 30.22
N THR A 429 14.21 -7.14 30.47
CA THR A 429 14.66 -6.61 31.75
C THR A 429 13.98 -5.26 31.98
N PRO A 430 13.88 -4.75 33.21
CA PRO A 430 13.28 -3.44 33.47
C PRO A 430 13.87 -2.32 32.61
N LYS A 431 15.17 -2.37 32.33
CA LYS A 431 15.87 -1.42 31.46
C LYS A 431 15.44 -1.57 30.01
N VAL A 432 15.37 -2.79 29.49
CA VAL A 432 14.95 -3.08 28.10
C VAL A 432 13.49 -2.70 27.90
N THR A 433 12.62 -2.97 28.86
CA THR A 433 11.22 -2.52 28.84
C THR A 433 11.11 -1.00 28.73
N GLN A 434 11.90 -0.27 29.52
CA GLN A 434 11.96 1.18 29.43
C GLN A 434 12.47 1.68 28.07
N GLU A 435 13.47 1.01 27.49
CA GLU A 435 13.99 1.32 26.15
C GLU A 435 12.93 1.07 25.08
N ARG A 436 12.19 -0.04 25.12
CA ARG A 436 11.08 -0.34 24.20
C ARG A 436 10.05 0.77 24.21
N ARG A 437 9.58 1.19 25.38
CA ARG A 437 8.60 2.27 25.53
C ARG A 437 9.14 3.62 25.05
N LYS A 438 10.41 3.91 25.37
CA LYS A 438 11.10 5.11 24.86
C LYS A 438 11.08 5.16 23.33
N TYR A 439 11.48 4.07 22.67
CA TYR A 439 11.52 4.06 21.21
C TYR A 439 10.13 4.01 20.58
N ALA A 440 9.15 3.35 21.19
CA ALA A 440 7.76 3.40 20.75
C ALA A 440 7.22 4.84 20.74
N LYS A 441 7.55 5.63 21.77
CA LYS A 441 7.22 7.06 21.83
C LYS A 441 7.92 7.86 20.73
N LEU A 442 9.20 7.60 20.45
CA LEU A 442 9.96 8.31 19.41
C LEU A 442 9.52 7.95 17.99
N ILE A 443 9.03 6.73 17.76
CA ILE A 443 8.60 6.23 16.46
C ILE A 443 7.21 6.75 16.08
N GLY A 444 6.27 6.79 17.02
CA GLY A 444 4.86 7.03 16.71
C GLY A 444 4.09 7.80 17.76
N ASN A 445 4.78 8.46 18.70
CA ASN A 445 4.15 9.11 19.86
C ASN A 445 3.23 8.15 20.64
N ILE A 446 3.64 6.89 20.74
CA ILE A 446 2.91 5.81 21.39
C ILE A 446 3.24 5.83 22.89
N GLY A 447 2.20 6.01 23.70
CA GLY A 447 2.28 5.91 25.15
C GLY A 447 2.15 4.47 25.66
N ASP A 448 2.17 4.32 26.99
CA ASP A 448 2.06 3.02 27.64
C ASP A 448 0.70 2.35 27.40
N ASP A 449 -0.32 3.16 27.11
CA ASP A 449 -1.70 2.78 26.77
C ASP A 449 -1.78 1.94 25.47
N LEU A 450 -1.08 2.36 24.43
CA LEU A 450 -1.11 1.74 23.10
C LEU A 450 0.13 0.87 22.81
N TYR A 451 1.11 0.83 23.73
CA TYR A 451 2.33 0.06 23.52
C TYR A 451 2.06 -1.43 23.24
N PRO A 452 1.18 -2.15 23.98
CA PRO A 452 0.90 -3.56 23.72
C PRO A 452 0.33 -3.81 22.32
N VAL A 453 -0.49 -2.87 21.80
CA VAL A 453 -1.08 -2.96 20.46
C VAL A 453 0.02 -2.80 19.39
N LEU A 454 0.92 -1.82 19.57
CA LEU A 454 2.06 -1.62 18.67
C LEU A 454 3.00 -2.83 18.66
N GLU A 455 3.35 -3.35 19.84
CA GLU A 455 4.21 -4.53 19.97
C GLU A 455 3.60 -5.73 19.25
N SER A 456 2.31 -5.99 19.45
CA SER A 456 1.58 -7.06 18.79
C SER A 456 1.55 -6.89 17.27
N ALA A 457 1.31 -5.67 16.78
CA ALA A 457 1.30 -5.36 15.35
C ALA A 457 2.68 -5.61 14.68
N ILE A 458 3.78 -5.24 15.36
CA ILE A 458 5.14 -5.41 14.83
C ILE A 458 5.61 -6.86 14.90
N THR A 459 5.33 -7.55 16.00
CA THR A 459 5.80 -8.93 16.21
C THR A 459 4.90 -9.97 15.54
N GLY A 460 3.65 -9.59 15.23
CA GLY A 460 2.61 -10.51 14.75
C GLY A 460 2.15 -11.50 15.82
N ARG A 461 2.33 -11.19 17.11
CA ARG A 461 2.03 -12.06 18.26
C ARG A 461 1.39 -11.27 19.38
N SER A 462 0.70 -11.97 20.30
CA SER A 462 0.31 -11.40 21.59
C SER A 462 1.57 -10.95 22.33
N GLY A 463 1.57 -9.69 22.79
CA GLY A 463 2.76 -8.98 23.26
C GLY A 463 3.69 -9.74 24.19
N LEU A 464 5.00 -9.41 24.15
CA LEU A 464 6.04 -9.99 25.00
C LEU A 464 5.85 -9.62 26.48
N GLU A 465 5.25 -8.45 26.76
CA GLU A 465 4.82 -8.03 28.08
C GLU A 465 3.44 -8.63 28.35
N GLY A 466 3.43 -9.92 28.72
CA GLY A 466 2.20 -10.68 28.94
C GLY A 466 1.32 -10.05 29.99
N SER A 467 0.04 -10.22 29.83
CA SER A 467 -1.01 -10.07 30.82
C SER A 467 -0.73 -10.94 32.06
N ASP A 468 0.07 -10.44 32.97
CA ASP A 468 0.56 -11.20 34.13
C ASP A 468 -0.47 -11.34 35.26
N ASN A 469 -1.67 -10.75 35.17
CA ASN A 469 -2.50 -10.65 36.36
C ASN A 469 -3.87 -11.36 36.33
N ASN A 470 -4.31 -11.99 35.23
CA ASN A 470 -5.61 -12.64 35.25
C ASN A 470 -5.70 -13.84 34.26
N ASN A 471 -4.86 -14.88 34.48
CA ASN A 471 -5.12 -16.15 33.83
C ASN A 471 -5.49 -17.21 34.88
N PRO A 472 -6.79 -17.49 35.13
CA PRO A 472 -7.23 -18.52 36.09
C PRO A 472 -7.07 -19.96 35.56
N SER A 473 -6.74 -20.15 34.30
CA SER A 473 -6.45 -21.49 33.75
C SER A 473 -4.97 -21.83 33.94
N GLY A 474 -4.65 -22.36 35.09
CA GLY A 474 -3.34 -22.82 35.48
C GLY A 474 -2.79 -23.95 34.61
N VAL A 475 -2.23 -23.64 33.47
CA VAL A 475 -1.25 -24.50 32.81
C VAL A 475 0.12 -24.15 33.37
N LYS A 476 0.47 -24.77 34.48
CA LYS A 476 1.81 -24.73 35.06
C LYS A 476 2.78 -25.36 34.06
N GLY A 477 3.75 -24.58 33.58
CA GLY A 477 4.97 -25.17 33.03
C GLY A 477 5.55 -24.61 31.74
N ARG A 478 5.03 -23.55 31.12
CA ARG A 478 5.75 -22.92 30.00
C ARG A 478 6.64 -21.76 30.48
N PRO A 479 7.96 -21.75 30.13
CA PRO A 479 8.83 -20.65 30.49
C PRO A 479 8.36 -19.35 29.84
N ARG A 480 8.45 -18.23 30.59
CA ARG A 480 8.13 -16.87 30.10
C ARG A 480 8.98 -16.57 28.87
N LYS A 481 8.35 -16.25 27.76
CA LYS A 481 9.06 -15.76 26.57
C LYS A 481 9.62 -14.37 26.87
N SER A 482 10.93 -14.25 26.94
CA SER A 482 11.60 -13.00 27.30
C SER A 482 12.14 -12.22 26.11
N SER A 483 12.13 -12.83 24.90
CA SER A 483 12.69 -12.26 23.68
C SER A 483 11.96 -12.82 22.45
N LEU A 484 12.01 -12.10 21.31
CA LEU A 484 11.57 -12.62 20.01
C LEU A 484 12.39 -13.85 19.57
N LEU A 485 13.59 -14.05 20.11
CA LEU A 485 14.44 -15.20 19.81
C LEU A 485 14.08 -16.45 20.63
N ASP A 486 13.33 -16.31 21.74
CA ASP A 486 12.83 -17.44 22.54
C ASP A 486 11.65 -18.17 21.85
N LEU A 487 11.65 -18.10 20.52
CA LEU A 487 10.65 -18.71 19.66
C LEU A 487 10.99 -20.19 19.50
N ASP A 488 10.22 -21.04 20.18
CA ASP A 488 10.28 -22.48 19.94
C ASP A 488 10.17 -22.80 18.45
N THR A 489 11.00 -23.72 18.03
CA THR A 489 11.14 -24.22 16.66
C THR A 489 9.89 -24.90 16.09
N ASP A 490 8.81 -25.02 16.88
CA ASP A 490 7.62 -25.80 16.56
C ASP A 490 6.36 -24.96 16.28
N THR A 491 6.47 -23.75 15.73
CA THR A 491 5.24 -22.99 15.52
C THR A 491 5.08 -22.42 14.13
N ASN A 492 4.56 -23.23 13.25
CA ASN A 492 3.37 -22.82 12.51
C ASN A 492 2.29 -22.56 13.57
N MET A 493 1.90 -21.32 13.83
CA MET A 493 0.71 -21.02 14.64
C MET A 493 -0.42 -21.86 14.07
N SER A 494 -0.98 -22.77 14.88
CA SER A 494 -2.18 -23.51 14.46
C SER A 494 -3.28 -22.50 14.17
N ASP A 495 -4.16 -22.81 13.24
CA ASP A 495 -5.30 -21.94 12.96
C ASP A 495 -6.14 -21.71 14.21
N GLU A 496 -6.13 -22.65 15.17
CA GLU A 496 -6.71 -22.52 16.51
C GLU A 496 -6.02 -21.45 17.37
N GLU A 497 -4.70 -21.29 17.28
CA GLU A 497 -3.95 -20.28 18.02
C GLU A 497 -4.18 -18.89 17.42
N LYS A 498 -4.30 -18.79 16.09
CA LYS A 498 -4.71 -17.56 15.39
C LYS A 498 -6.14 -17.17 15.75
N ASP A 499 -7.04 -18.14 15.84
CA ASP A 499 -8.44 -17.92 16.24
C ASP A 499 -8.57 -17.59 17.73
N HIS A 500 -7.73 -18.16 18.58
CA HIS A 500 -7.71 -17.81 20.01
C HIS A 500 -7.16 -16.38 20.24
N ILE A 501 -6.12 -15.98 19.52
CA ILE A 501 -5.63 -14.58 19.53
C ILE A 501 -6.70 -13.64 18.98
N ARG A 502 -7.37 -14.02 17.89
CA ARG A 502 -8.49 -13.26 17.33
C ARG A 502 -9.65 -13.12 18.32
N LYS A 503 -10.03 -14.20 18.99
CA LYS A 503 -11.08 -14.17 20.03
C LYS A 503 -10.67 -13.26 21.18
N THR A 504 -9.45 -13.39 21.71
CA THR A 504 -8.96 -12.55 22.80
C THR A 504 -8.88 -11.07 22.40
N VAL A 505 -8.59 -10.79 21.13
CA VAL A 505 -8.56 -9.44 20.54
C VAL A 505 -9.97 -8.88 20.38
N LEU A 506 -10.93 -9.70 19.91
CA LEU A 506 -12.33 -9.31 19.74
C LEU A 506 -13.11 -9.21 21.06
N GLU A 507 -12.72 -9.99 22.08
CA GLU A 507 -13.35 -10.00 23.40
C GLU A 507 -12.94 -8.83 24.32
N LYS A 508 -11.85 -8.12 24.00
CA LYS A 508 -11.48 -6.89 24.72
C LYS A 508 -12.28 -5.71 24.17
N GLU A 509 -13.28 -5.31 24.93
CA GLU A 509 -13.97 -4.03 24.70
C GLU A 509 -12.95 -2.88 24.58
N GLY A 510 -12.99 -2.16 23.45
CA GLY A 510 -12.12 -1.01 23.20
C GLY A 510 -10.90 -1.27 22.32
N LEU A 511 -10.47 -2.51 22.05
CA LEU A 511 -9.26 -2.77 21.26
C LEU A 511 -9.35 -2.20 19.84
N LEU A 512 -10.53 -2.24 19.21
CA LEU A 512 -10.73 -1.62 17.89
C LEU A 512 -10.48 -0.11 17.94
N LEU A 513 -10.90 0.54 19.05
CA LEU A 513 -10.66 1.97 19.27
C LEU A 513 -9.17 2.24 19.51
N ASP A 514 -8.48 1.39 20.29
CA ASP A 514 -7.04 1.51 20.54
C ASP A 514 -6.25 1.36 19.25
N VAL A 515 -6.66 0.45 18.40
CA VAL A 515 -6.09 0.22 17.07
C VAL A 515 -6.31 1.44 16.16
N MET A 516 -7.52 2.00 16.12
CA MET A 516 -7.81 3.21 15.35
C MET A 516 -7.01 4.42 15.87
N GLU A 517 -6.84 4.51 17.20
CA GLU A 517 -6.01 5.55 17.79
C GLU A 517 -4.53 5.35 17.49
N LEU A 518 -4.04 4.09 17.48
CA LEU A 518 -2.69 3.74 17.05
C LEU A 518 -2.45 4.21 15.61
N LEU A 519 -3.36 3.88 14.68
CA LEU A 519 -3.26 4.28 13.27
C LEU A 519 -3.25 5.80 13.09
N ARG A 520 -3.95 6.51 13.94
CA ARG A 520 -4.00 7.97 13.93
C ARG A 520 -2.70 8.61 14.40
N ARG A 521 -2.02 8.02 15.40
CA ARG A 521 -0.78 8.55 16.01
C ARG A 521 0.48 8.17 15.24
N VAL A 522 0.51 6.95 14.69
CA VAL A 522 1.70 6.43 14.00
C VAL A 522 1.94 7.17 12.68
N PRO A 523 3.17 7.66 12.41
CA PRO A 523 3.49 8.25 11.12
C PRO A 523 3.20 7.28 9.96
N ARG A 524 2.67 7.79 8.84
CA ARG A 524 2.28 6.98 7.68
C ARG A 524 3.41 6.10 7.15
N VAL A 525 4.63 6.62 7.10
CA VAL A 525 5.80 5.84 6.69
C VAL A 525 6.00 4.61 7.56
N MET A 526 5.69 4.69 8.87
CA MET A 526 5.77 3.56 9.78
C MET A 526 4.68 2.52 9.52
N LEU A 527 3.48 2.94 9.10
CA LEU A 527 2.44 2.00 8.67
C LEU A 527 2.90 1.21 7.43
N MET A 528 3.61 1.86 6.50
CA MET A 528 4.20 1.17 5.35
C MET A 528 5.34 0.23 5.75
N VAL A 529 6.13 0.60 6.77
CA VAL A 529 7.14 -0.31 7.35
C VAL A 529 6.49 -1.54 8.00
N LEU A 530 5.36 -1.39 8.68
CA LEU A 530 4.60 -2.54 9.21
C LEU A 530 4.07 -3.42 8.07
N LYS A 531 3.54 -2.80 7.02
CA LYS A 531 3.06 -3.50 5.83
C LYS A 531 4.16 -4.33 5.15
N ILE A 532 5.36 -3.76 4.95
CA ILE A 532 6.48 -4.50 4.34
C ILE A 532 6.93 -5.68 5.21
N ASN A 533 6.95 -5.52 6.53
CA ASN A 533 7.28 -6.61 7.45
C ASN A 533 6.28 -7.77 7.35
N ASP A 534 4.99 -7.46 7.17
CA ASP A 534 3.95 -8.47 7.01
C ASP A 534 4.05 -9.16 5.65
N LEU A 535 4.22 -8.39 4.57
CA LEU A 535 4.38 -8.94 3.22
C LEU A 535 5.63 -9.82 3.09
N THR A 536 6.75 -9.44 3.70
CA THR A 536 7.98 -10.26 3.68
C THR A 536 7.81 -11.56 4.48
N ARG A 537 7.06 -11.53 5.58
CA ARG A 537 6.67 -12.76 6.30
C ARG A 537 5.75 -13.65 5.46
N GLY A 538 4.81 -13.05 4.74
CA GLY A 538 3.94 -13.76 3.80
C GLY A 538 4.72 -14.46 2.68
N LEU A 539 5.72 -13.79 2.11
CA LEU A 539 6.61 -14.40 1.10
C LEU A 539 7.40 -15.58 1.68
N ASP A 540 7.92 -15.46 2.91
CA ASP A 540 8.61 -16.56 3.60
C ASP A 540 7.69 -17.77 3.83
N ALA A 541 6.46 -17.52 4.25
CA ALA A 541 5.45 -18.56 4.43
C ALA A 541 5.11 -19.29 3.13
N HIS A 542 4.96 -18.59 2.01
CA HIS A 542 4.67 -19.19 0.70
C HIS A 542 5.84 -20.01 0.14
N LEU A 543 7.08 -19.70 0.53
CA LEU A 543 8.26 -20.49 0.18
C LEU A 543 8.34 -21.82 0.95
N HIS A 544 7.48 -22.05 1.94
CA HIS A 544 7.50 -23.24 2.80
C HIS A 544 8.92 -23.57 3.31
N THR A 545 9.61 -22.55 3.85
CA THR A 545 10.99 -22.66 4.30
C THR A 545 11.14 -23.68 5.42
N THR A 546 12.28 -24.38 5.47
CA THR A 546 12.59 -25.38 6.49
C THR A 546 13.44 -24.83 7.64
N HIS A 547 13.97 -23.62 7.48
CA HIS A 547 14.65 -22.92 8.57
C HIS A 547 13.61 -22.20 9.43
N GLY A 548 13.72 -22.30 10.73
CA GLY A 548 12.75 -21.69 11.66
C GLY A 548 12.54 -20.19 11.43
N THR A 549 11.37 -19.70 11.84
CA THR A 549 10.89 -18.31 11.71
C THR A 549 11.82 -17.26 12.33
N ALA A 550 12.77 -17.65 13.18
CA ALA A 550 13.77 -16.76 13.77
C ALA A 550 14.78 -16.18 12.76
N ARG A 551 15.03 -16.85 11.64
CA ARG A 551 16.10 -16.47 10.72
C ARG A 551 15.88 -15.12 10.02
N PRO A 552 14.69 -14.79 9.46
CA PRO A 552 14.40 -13.45 8.97
C PRO A 552 14.58 -12.35 10.03
N PHE A 553 14.22 -12.65 11.28
CA PHE A 553 14.42 -11.72 12.40
C PHE A 553 15.90 -11.43 12.67
N ILE A 554 16.77 -12.45 12.61
CA ILE A 554 18.22 -12.30 12.80
C ILE A 554 18.83 -11.49 11.64
N ILE A 555 18.41 -11.75 10.40
CA ILE A 555 18.86 -10.96 9.25
C ILE A 555 18.48 -9.50 9.43
N THR A 556 17.23 -9.22 9.79
CA THR A 556 16.74 -7.87 10.07
C THR A 556 17.52 -7.21 11.21
N ALA A 557 17.79 -7.94 12.31
CA ALA A 557 18.57 -7.46 13.45
C ALA A 557 19.95 -6.96 13.06
N ARG A 558 20.64 -7.70 12.19
CA ARG A 558 21.96 -7.29 11.68
C ARG A 558 21.91 -5.92 10.99
N TYR A 559 20.90 -5.68 10.15
CA TYR A 559 20.75 -4.39 9.48
C TYR A 559 20.28 -3.28 10.41
N CYS A 560 19.47 -3.61 11.41
CA CYS A 560 19.13 -2.69 12.49
C CYS A 560 20.37 -2.26 13.27
N ALA A 561 21.26 -3.20 13.63
CA ALA A 561 22.51 -2.90 14.32
C ALA A 561 23.43 -2.01 13.48
N LEU A 562 23.54 -2.29 12.17
CA LEU A 562 24.28 -1.46 11.22
C LEU A 562 23.71 -0.03 11.13
N ALA A 563 22.40 0.12 11.02
CA ALA A 563 21.72 1.43 10.94
C ALA A 563 21.92 2.23 12.23
N ALA A 564 21.71 1.59 13.41
CA ALA A 564 21.95 2.21 14.71
C ALA A 564 23.41 2.67 14.85
N ARG A 565 24.36 1.81 14.48
CA ARG A 565 25.80 2.13 14.53
C ARG A 565 26.18 3.28 13.60
N ARG A 566 25.59 3.34 12.39
CA ARG A 566 25.83 4.44 11.46
C ARG A 566 25.38 5.77 12.03
N ASN A 567 24.16 5.83 12.55
CA ASN A 567 23.62 7.02 13.20
C ASN A 567 24.43 7.44 14.44
N ASP A 568 24.87 6.46 15.26
CA ASP A 568 25.74 6.75 16.40
C ASP A 568 27.09 7.35 15.96
N LYS A 569 27.72 6.79 14.92
CA LYS A 569 28.98 7.32 14.37
C LYS A 569 28.83 8.76 13.86
N GLU A 570 27.72 9.09 13.23
CA GLU A 570 27.46 10.46 12.74
C GLU A 570 27.30 11.43 13.93
N LYS A 571 26.52 11.06 14.95
CA LYS A 571 26.36 11.83 16.20
C LYS A 571 27.70 12.00 16.93
N LEU A 572 28.48 10.93 17.06
CA LEU A 572 29.80 10.96 17.69
C LEU A 572 30.80 11.82 16.90
N ALA A 573 30.73 11.80 15.57
CA ALA A 573 31.56 12.65 14.72
C ALA A 573 31.18 14.13 14.85
N GLN A 574 29.91 14.44 15.01
CA GLN A 574 29.42 15.77 15.30
C GLN A 574 29.87 16.25 16.69
N CYS A 575 29.65 15.43 17.73
CA CYS A 575 30.09 15.72 19.10
C CYS A 575 31.60 15.97 19.17
N ARG A 576 32.41 15.18 18.45
CA ARG A 576 33.86 15.37 18.35
C ARG A 576 34.25 16.70 17.69
N ARG A 577 33.49 17.13 16.70
CA ARG A 577 33.74 18.44 16.03
C ARG A 577 33.43 19.62 16.95
N GLU A 578 32.36 19.49 17.75
CA GLU A 578 31.87 20.56 18.62
C GLU A 578 32.62 20.64 19.96
N HIS A 579 32.95 19.49 20.58
CA HIS A 579 33.46 19.40 21.95
C HIS A 579 34.82 18.70 22.06
N GLY A 580 35.42 18.26 20.96
CA GLY A 580 36.66 17.50 20.94
C GLY A 580 36.48 16.05 21.42
N MET A 581 37.63 15.37 21.71
CA MET A 581 37.64 14.00 22.22
C MET A 581 37.58 14.05 23.76
N SER A 582 36.42 13.73 24.34
CA SER A 582 36.19 13.60 25.76
C SER A 582 36.12 12.13 26.21
N LEU A 583 36.27 11.86 27.54
CA LEU A 583 36.02 10.53 28.08
C LEU A 583 34.59 10.05 27.83
N HIS A 584 33.64 10.96 27.80
CA HIS A 584 32.24 10.68 27.47
C HIS A 584 32.12 10.21 26.03
N TRP A 585 32.74 10.89 25.07
CA TRP A 585 32.82 10.48 23.69
C TRP A 585 33.41 9.08 23.50
N LEU A 586 34.51 8.78 24.22
CA LEU A 586 35.18 7.46 24.20
C LEU A 586 34.25 6.35 24.71
N ARG A 587 33.58 6.58 25.84
CA ARG A 587 32.60 5.66 26.42
C ARG A 587 31.47 5.37 25.41
N ASP A 588 30.89 6.40 24.86
CA ASP A 588 29.75 6.26 23.96
C ASP A 588 30.15 5.56 22.65
N ASN A 589 31.37 5.77 22.16
CA ASN A 589 31.89 5.04 21.00
C ASN A 589 32.09 3.54 21.33
N ILE A 590 32.62 3.21 22.51
CA ILE A 590 32.77 1.82 22.95
C ILE A 590 31.41 1.15 23.12
N VAL A 591 30.46 1.80 23.77
CA VAL A 591 29.09 1.28 23.96
C VAL A 591 28.41 1.03 22.61
N SER A 592 28.48 1.98 21.68
CA SER A 592 27.91 1.81 20.34
C SER A 592 28.59 0.69 19.55
N TRP A 593 29.93 0.54 19.69
CA TRP A 593 30.66 -0.58 19.07
C TRP A 593 30.24 -1.92 19.67
N TRP A 594 30.12 -1.99 20.99
CA TRP A 594 29.73 -3.21 21.70
C TRP A 594 28.30 -3.65 21.33
N ASN A 595 27.36 -2.71 21.29
CA ASN A 595 25.98 -3.00 20.84
C ASN A 595 25.95 -3.55 19.41
N TYR A 596 26.79 -3.03 18.53
CA TYR A 596 26.91 -3.53 17.14
C TYR A 596 27.47 -4.96 17.08
N VAL A 597 28.47 -5.27 17.91
CA VAL A 597 29.10 -6.61 17.94
C VAL A 597 28.20 -7.66 18.58
N TYR A 598 27.36 -7.23 19.54
CA TYR A 598 26.43 -8.11 20.24
C TYR A 598 25.32 -8.63 19.31
N PHE A 599 24.82 -7.82 18.38
CA PHE A 599 23.79 -8.15 17.39
C PHE A 599 24.40 -8.46 16.01
#